data_100d11529d428c68ba17154d893bdc18
#
_entry.id   100d11529d428c68ba17154d893bdc18
#
_cell.length_a   1.000
_cell.length_b   1.000
_cell.length_c   1.000
_cell.angle_alpha   90.00
_cell.angle_beta   90.00
_cell.angle_gamma   90.00
#
_symmetry.space_group_name_H-M   'P 1'
#
loop_
_entity.id
_entity.type
_entity.pdbx_description
1 polymer ?
#
loop_
_entity_poly.entity_id
_entity_poly.type
_entity_poly.pdbx_seq_one_letter_code
_entity_poly.pdbx_strand_id
1 'polypeptide(L)'
;MNVSSHLNDSNDWGYPDLMAKRILLFVLTNIAIVLTLSIVVSLLGVSQGYTPGGLDLSALAMFCFIYGMGGAFISLLISRWVAKRATGVNLVDGRSGDPEADWLYATVRRLTQQANLPMPEVGIYESPEVNAFATGPSKNRSLVAVSRGLLRGMRHEEIEGVLGHEVSHIANGDMVTMTLLQGVVNAFVMFAARVIAHVMTRTNDGRQGNGGGMYFLIVMVLQIVFGFLGMAITSWFSRQREFRADRGGASLAGRDRMIGALRRLAANRELVDTRNESLATMKINGAGRWGLFFSTHPPLETRIAALENAR
;
A
#
# COMPACT_ATOMS: atom_id res chain seq x y z
N MET A 1 -45.96 -1.25 36.48
CA MET A 1 -45.94 -1.33 35.02
C MET A 1 -44.53 -1.17 34.55
N ASN A 2 -43.97 -2.23 34.02
CA ASN A 2 -42.59 -2.43 33.63
C ASN A 2 -42.30 -1.78 32.28
N VAL A 3 -41.41 -0.80 32.22
CA VAL A 3 -40.88 -0.24 30.99
C VAL A 3 -39.35 -0.46 31.03
N SER A 4 -38.95 -1.67 30.73
CA SER A 4 -37.54 -2.03 30.54
C SER A 4 -37.47 -3.20 29.58
N SER A 5 -37.49 -2.92 28.27
CA SER A 5 -37.01 -3.86 27.24
C SER A 5 -37.17 -3.23 25.86
N HIS A 6 -36.24 -2.42 25.40
CA HIS A 6 -35.95 -2.19 23.97
C HIS A 6 -34.66 -1.36 23.84
N LEU A 7 -33.57 -1.88 24.45
CA LEU A 7 -32.22 -1.53 24.04
C LEU A 7 -31.51 -2.85 23.73
N ASN A 8 -31.85 -3.41 22.60
CA ASN A 8 -31.05 -4.52 22.09
C ASN A 8 -30.82 -4.35 20.59
N ASP A 9 -29.55 -4.42 20.26
CA ASP A 9 -28.97 -4.89 19.01
C ASP A 9 -29.27 -4.13 17.72
N SER A 10 -28.38 -3.19 17.43
CA SER A 10 -28.01 -2.85 16.05
C SER A 10 -26.54 -2.40 15.92
N ASN A 11 -25.62 -3.01 16.66
CA ASN A 11 -24.19 -2.78 16.50
C ASN A 11 -23.42 -4.01 15.97
N ASP A 12 -24.12 -4.88 15.27
CA ASP A 12 -23.45 -5.93 14.48
C ASP A 12 -23.12 -5.35 13.09
N TRP A 13 -22.18 -4.40 13.08
CA TRP A 13 -21.58 -3.95 11.85
C TRP A 13 -20.82 -5.14 11.28
N GLY A 14 -21.21 -5.63 10.12
CA GLY A 14 -20.69 -6.78 9.40
C GLY A 14 -19.17 -6.75 9.08
N TYR A 15 -18.35 -6.40 10.05
CA TYR A 15 -16.89 -6.35 9.97
C TYR A 15 -16.25 -7.68 9.54
N PRO A 16 -16.71 -8.86 10.03
CA PRO A 16 -16.14 -10.13 9.58
C PRO A 16 -16.37 -10.38 8.10
N ASP A 17 -17.56 -10.06 7.60
CA ASP A 17 -17.93 -10.27 6.18
C ASP A 17 -17.16 -9.32 5.24
N LEU A 18 -16.97 -8.07 5.64
CA LEU A 18 -16.19 -7.10 4.87
C LEU A 18 -14.70 -7.48 4.81
N MET A 19 -14.15 -7.97 5.92
CA MET A 19 -12.76 -8.41 5.98
C MET A 19 -12.55 -9.69 5.16
N ALA A 20 -13.48 -10.66 5.25
CA ALA A 20 -13.47 -11.87 4.44
C ALA A 20 -13.54 -11.55 2.93
N LYS A 21 -14.39 -10.62 2.53
CA LYS A 21 -14.48 -10.14 1.13
C LYS A 21 -13.18 -9.49 0.65
N ARG A 22 -12.53 -8.68 1.48
CA ARG A 22 -11.22 -8.06 1.16
C ARG A 22 -10.13 -9.10 0.98
N ILE A 23 -10.05 -10.08 1.89
CA ILE A 23 -9.09 -11.20 1.81
C ILE A 23 -9.35 -12.04 0.56
N LEU A 24 -10.60 -12.40 0.31
CA LEU A 24 -10.99 -13.15 -0.89
C LEU A 24 -10.60 -12.41 -2.16
N LEU A 25 -10.93 -11.11 -2.26
CA LEU A 25 -10.58 -10.29 -3.41
C LEU A 25 -9.04 -10.23 -3.60
N PHE A 26 -8.29 -10.07 -2.53
CA PHE A 26 -6.83 -10.08 -2.56
C PHE A 26 -6.29 -11.42 -3.09
N VAL A 27 -6.77 -12.54 -2.56
CA VAL A 27 -6.34 -13.89 -2.99
C VAL A 27 -6.69 -14.13 -4.45
N LEU A 28 -7.94 -13.86 -4.86
CA LEU A 28 -8.38 -14.06 -6.24
C LEU A 28 -7.59 -13.19 -7.23
N THR A 29 -7.33 -11.93 -6.85
CA THR A 29 -6.53 -11.02 -7.69
C THR A 29 -5.10 -11.54 -7.86
N ASN A 30 -4.46 -12.03 -6.80
CA ASN A 30 -3.11 -12.57 -6.90
C ASN A 30 -3.07 -13.86 -7.73
N ILE A 31 -4.04 -14.76 -7.56
CA ILE A 31 -4.16 -15.97 -8.39
C ILE A 31 -4.31 -15.57 -9.86
N ALA A 32 -5.19 -14.63 -10.18
CA ALA A 32 -5.40 -14.18 -11.55
C ALA A 32 -4.11 -13.59 -12.16
N ILE A 33 -3.36 -12.81 -11.40
CA ILE A 33 -2.06 -12.26 -11.82
C ILE A 33 -1.07 -13.38 -12.12
N VAL A 34 -0.92 -14.37 -11.22
CA VAL A 34 0.00 -15.49 -11.40
C VAL A 34 -0.38 -16.32 -12.63
N LEU A 35 -1.66 -16.63 -12.81
CA LEU A 35 -2.14 -17.37 -13.99
C LEU A 35 -1.85 -16.59 -15.28
N THR A 36 -2.15 -15.29 -15.32
CA THR A 36 -1.88 -14.43 -16.48
C THR A 36 -0.39 -14.44 -16.82
N LEU A 37 0.48 -14.27 -15.84
CA LEU A 37 1.93 -14.27 -16.05
C LEU A 37 2.43 -15.64 -16.49
N SER A 38 1.88 -16.73 -15.95
CA SER A 38 2.23 -18.11 -16.38
C SER A 38 1.89 -18.34 -17.86
N ILE A 39 0.73 -17.86 -18.31
CA ILE A 39 0.34 -17.91 -19.72
C ILE A 39 1.30 -17.09 -20.57
N VAL A 40 1.60 -15.85 -20.18
CA VAL A 40 2.53 -14.97 -20.90
C VAL A 40 3.91 -15.62 -21.04
N VAL A 41 4.47 -16.13 -19.94
CA VAL A 41 5.77 -16.80 -19.92
C VAL A 41 5.77 -18.03 -20.83
N SER A 42 4.70 -18.82 -20.80
CA SER A 42 4.55 -19.99 -21.67
C SER A 42 4.48 -19.61 -23.16
N LEU A 43 3.71 -18.58 -23.51
CA LEU A 43 3.59 -18.08 -24.88
C LEU A 43 4.90 -17.49 -25.43
N LEU A 44 5.69 -16.87 -24.56
CA LEU A 44 7.00 -16.31 -24.91
C LEU A 44 8.10 -17.37 -24.96
N GLY A 45 7.82 -18.62 -24.61
CA GLY A 45 8.81 -19.69 -24.54
C GLY A 45 9.92 -19.44 -23.51
N VAL A 46 9.69 -18.57 -22.53
CA VAL A 46 10.69 -18.24 -21.51
C VAL A 46 10.76 -19.36 -20.50
N SER A 47 11.92 -20.03 -20.43
CA SER A 47 12.17 -21.09 -19.45
C SER A 47 12.52 -20.51 -18.07
N GLN A 48 12.41 -21.33 -17.03
CA GLN A 48 12.87 -20.98 -15.68
C GLN A 48 14.41 -21.00 -15.56
N GLY A 49 15.12 -21.03 -16.67
CA GLY A 49 16.57 -21.03 -16.70
C GLY A 49 17.23 -22.40 -16.55
N TYR A 50 16.46 -23.49 -16.42
CA TYR A 50 17.02 -24.85 -16.34
C TYR A 50 17.15 -25.48 -17.72
N THR A 51 18.39 -25.82 -18.07
CA THR A 51 18.72 -26.55 -19.32
C THR A 51 19.50 -27.82 -18.96
N PRO A 52 19.56 -28.79 -19.87
CA PRO A 52 20.40 -29.98 -19.68
C PRO A 52 21.89 -29.64 -19.42
N GLY A 53 22.36 -28.48 -19.87
CA GLY A 53 23.72 -27.96 -19.65
C GLY A 53 23.93 -27.19 -18.34
N GLY A 54 22.89 -26.99 -17.55
CA GLY A 54 22.95 -26.24 -16.28
C GLY A 54 21.99 -25.05 -16.22
N LEU A 55 22.31 -24.03 -15.43
CA LEU A 55 21.49 -22.83 -15.24
C LEU A 55 21.82 -21.79 -16.31
N ASP A 56 20.83 -21.46 -17.15
CA ASP A 56 20.88 -20.32 -18.05
C ASP A 56 20.44 -19.05 -17.29
N LEU A 57 21.43 -18.22 -16.95
CA LEU A 57 21.20 -16.98 -16.19
C LEU A 57 20.35 -15.97 -16.96
N SER A 58 20.45 -15.94 -18.30
CA SER A 58 19.69 -15.01 -19.14
C SER A 58 18.22 -15.35 -19.15
N ALA A 59 17.90 -16.64 -19.36
CA ALA A 59 16.53 -17.13 -19.30
C ALA A 59 15.91 -16.95 -17.89
N LEU A 60 16.70 -17.25 -16.84
CA LEU A 60 16.28 -17.04 -15.46
C LEU A 60 16.02 -15.55 -15.17
N ALA A 61 16.92 -14.64 -15.60
CA ALA A 61 16.76 -13.21 -15.41
C ALA A 61 15.48 -12.69 -16.10
N MET A 62 15.24 -13.11 -17.34
CA MET A 62 14.03 -12.76 -18.08
C MET A 62 12.76 -13.28 -17.38
N PHE A 63 12.78 -14.54 -16.94
CA PHE A 63 11.69 -15.11 -16.15
C PHE A 63 11.39 -14.29 -14.88
N CYS A 64 12.41 -14.00 -14.08
CA CYS A 64 12.25 -13.23 -12.84
C CYS A 64 11.82 -11.79 -13.11
N PHE A 65 12.29 -11.19 -14.19
CA PHE A 65 11.88 -9.85 -14.61
C PHE A 65 10.40 -9.82 -14.99
N ILE A 66 9.93 -10.76 -15.81
CA ILE A 66 8.51 -10.86 -16.20
C ILE A 66 7.62 -11.03 -14.97
N TYR A 67 7.95 -11.93 -14.05
CA TYR A 67 7.15 -12.14 -12.84
C TYR A 67 7.21 -10.97 -11.88
N GLY A 68 8.40 -10.42 -11.62
CA GLY A 68 8.59 -9.30 -10.70
C GLY A 68 7.93 -8.01 -11.20
N MET A 69 8.25 -7.61 -12.42
CA MET A 69 7.71 -6.39 -13.03
C MET A 69 6.28 -6.56 -13.52
N GLY A 70 5.98 -7.68 -14.17
CA GLY A 70 4.64 -7.93 -14.73
C GLY A 70 3.56 -7.93 -13.64
N GLY A 71 3.82 -8.61 -12.51
CA GLY A 71 2.91 -8.60 -11.36
C GLY A 71 2.67 -7.20 -10.81
N ALA A 72 3.74 -6.41 -10.68
CA ALA A 72 3.66 -5.03 -10.22
C ALA A 72 2.86 -4.15 -11.20
N PHE A 73 3.11 -4.27 -12.51
CA PHE A 73 2.36 -3.52 -13.53
C PHE A 73 0.87 -3.88 -13.57
N ILE A 74 0.54 -5.17 -13.53
CA ILE A 74 -0.86 -5.60 -13.50
C ILE A 74 -1.55 -5.05 -12.25
N SER A 75 -0.92 -5.18 -11.06
CA SER A 75 -1.44 -4.62 -9.82
C SER A 75 -1.68 -3.11 -9.91
N LEU A 76 -0.76 -2.37 -10.52
CA LEU A 76 -0.92 -0.94 -10.72
C LEU A 76 -2.10 -0.61 -11.65
N LEU A 77 -2.21 -1.31 -12.78
CA LEU A 77 -3.29 -1.08 -13.76
C LEU A 77 -4.69 -1.30 -13.17
N ILE A 78 -4.84 -2.28 -12.31
CA ILE A 78 -6.13 -2.62 -11.68
C ILE A 78 -6.32 -1.95 -10.31
N SER A 79 -5.31 -1.21 -9.78
CA SER A 79 -5.30 -0.68 -8.41
C SER A 79 -6.54 0.13 -8.05
N ARG A 80 -6.99 1.01 -8.94
CA ARG A 80 -8.19 1.82 -8.75
C ARG A 80 -9.47 0.98 -8.67
N TRP A 81 -9.60 -0.04 -9.54
CA TRP A 81 -10.74 -0.94 -9.51
C TRP A 81 -10.76 -1.78 -8.23
N VAL A 82 -9.60 -2.34 -7.85
CA VAL A 82 -9.44 -3.12 -6.61
C VAL A 82 -9.77 -2.25 -5.40
N ALA A 83 -9.24 -1.02 -5.34
CA ALA A 83 -9.51 -0.10 -4.24
C ALA A 83 -11.01 0.19 -4.08
N LYS A 84 -11.69 0.53 -5.18
CA LYS A 84 -13.15 0.78 -5.15
C LYS A 84 -13.95 -0.43 -4.69
N ARG A 85 -13.58 -1.64 -5.11
CA ARG A 85 -14.27 -2.88 -4.71
C ARG A 85 -13.96 -3.28 -3.27
N ALA A 86 -12.71 -3.13 -2.84
CA ALA A 86 -12.28 -3.52 -1.49
C ALA A 86 -12.82 -2.61 -0.39
N THR A 87 -13.01 -1.31 -0.69
CA THR A 87 -13.49 -0.33 0.29
C THR A 87 -14.94 0.05 0.14
N GLY A 88 -15.58 -0.29 -0.98
CA GLY A 88 -16.95 0.12 -1.26
C GLY A 88 -17.09 1.63 -1.46
N VAL A 89 -16.11 2.27 -2.12
CA VAL A 89 -16.12 3.71 -2.36
C VAL A 89 -17.33 4.13 -3.18
N ASN A 90 -18.10 5.08 -2.66
CA ASN A 90 -19.14 5.81 -3.36
C ASN A 90 -18.51 7.07 -3.97
N LEU A 91 -18.57 7.16 -5.31
CA LEU A 91 -18.01 8.31 -6.02
C LEU A 91 -18.91 9.53 -5.84
N VAL A 92 -18.28 10.70 -5.74
CA VAL A 92 -18.95 12.00 -5.64
C VAL A 92 -18.56 12.87 -6.85
N ASP A 93 -19.52 13.66 -7.35
CA ASP A 93 -19.36 14.49 -8.55
C ASP A 93 -19.53 16.00 -8.28
N GLY A 94 -19.71 16.37 -7.01
CA GLY A 94 -19.92 17.75 -6.56
C GLY A 94 -21.33 18.29 -6.84
N ARG A 95 -22.29 17.39 -7.05
CA ARG A 95 -23.71 17.70 -7.27
C ARG A 95 -24.62 16.73 -6.52
N SER A 96 -24.11 16.14 -5.45
CA SER A 96 -24.82 15.11 -4.70
C SER A 96 -25.97 15.67 -3.84
N GLY A 97 -25.97 16.98 -3.56
CA GLY A 97 -26.86 17.61 -2.59
C GLY A 97 -26.46 17.34 -1.14
N ASP A 98 -25.40 16.58 -0.90
CA ASP A 98 -24.73 16.43 0.41
C ASP A 98 -23.65 17.52 0.53
N PRO A 99 -23.82 18.52 1.41
CA PRO A 99 -22.86 19.62 1.53
C PRO A 99 -21.43 19.17 1.84
N GLU A 100 -21.27 18.08 2.58
CA GLU A 100 -19.96 17.54 2.95
C GLU A 100 -19.27 16.89 1.73
N ALA A 101 -20.02 16.11 0.94
CA ALA A 101 -19.53 15.49 -0.27
C ALA A 101 -19.20 16.52 -1.37
N ASP A 102 -20.04 17.54 -1.52
CA ASP A 102 -19.83 18.60 -2.48
C ASP A 102 -18.63 19.50 -2.09
N TRP A 103 -18.47 19.77 -0.78
CA TRP A 103 -17.28 20.45 -0.24
C TRP A 103 -15.99 19.64 -0.50
N LEU A 104 -16.01 18.33 -0.25
CA LEU A 104 -14.88 17.44 -0.50
C LEU A 104 -14.46 17.50 -1.97
N TYR A 105 -15.45 17.36 -2.88
CA TYR A 105 -15.17 17.43 -4.32
C TYR A 105 -14.59 18.79 -4.74
N ALA A 106 -15.16 19.88 -4.27
CA ALA A 106 -14.67 21.23 -4.56
C ALA A 106 -13.25 21.46 -4.03
N THR A 107 -12.95 20.93 -2.85
CA THR A 107 -11.61 21.01 -2.22
C THR A 107 -10.57 20.24 -3.04
N VAL A 108 -10.84 18.99 -3.40
CA VAL A 108 -9.93 18.20 -4.26
C VAL A 108 -9.75 18.88 -5.61
N ARG A 109 -10.82 19.40 -6.22
CA ARG A 109 -10.75 20.14 -7.48
C ARG A 109 -9.81 21.37 -7.40
N ARG A 110 -9.92 22.14 -6.33
CA ARG A 110 -9.05 23.32 -6.11
C ARG A 110 -7.58 22.91 -5.98
N LEU A 111 -7.30 21.88 -5.13
CA LEU A 111 -5.94 21.40 -4.89
C LEU A 111 -5.30 20.82 -6.16
N THR A 112 -6.06 20.05 -6.95
CA THR A 112 -5.55 19.48 -8.20
C THR A 112 -5.32 20.54 -9.27
N GLN A 113 -6.16 21.57 -9.35
CA GLN A 113 -5.92 22.71 -10.22
C GLN A 113 -4.62 23.45 -9.86
N GLN A 114 -4.37 23.70 -8.58
CA GLN A 114 -3.12 24.30 -8.09
C GLN A 114 -1.90 23.42 -8.40
N ALA A 115 -2.04 22.12 -8.40
CA ALA A 115 -1.00 21.15 -8.72
C ALA A 115 -0.83 20.91 -10.25
N ASN A 116 -1.61 21.58 -11.12
CA ASN A 116 -1.68 21.32 -12.55
C ASN A 116 -1.94 19.85 -12.89
N LEU A 117 -2.87 19.23 -12.16
CA LEU A 117 -3.29 17.84 -12.36
C LEU A 117 -4.69 17.77 -12.96
N PRO A 118 -4.97 16.74 -13.78
CA PRO A 118 -6.34 16.42 -14.13
C PRO A 118 -7.12 16.01 -12.88
N MET A 119 -8.42 16.28 -12.88
CA MET A 119 -9.30 15.93 -11.76
C MET A 119 -9.33 14.41 -11.55
N PRO A 120 -8.97 13.90 -10.37
CA PRO A 120 -9.14 12.48 -10.03
C PRO A 120 -10.61 12.14 -9.81
N GLU A 121 -10.93 10.85 -9.83
CA GLU A 121 -12.17 10.42 -9.19
C GLU A 121 -12.10 10.74 -7.70
N VAL A 122 -13.19 11.22 -7.12
CA VAL A 122 -13.30 11.51 -5.69
C VAL A 122 -14.37 10.62 -5.10
N GLY A 123 -14.15 10.09 -3.89
CA GLY A 123 -15.16 9.25 -3.28
C GLY A 123 -15.06 9.16 -1.77
N ILE A 124 -16.13 8.67 -1.18
CA ILE A 124 -16.28 8.46 0.26
C ILE A 124 -16.57 6.98 0.49
N TYR A 125 -15.94 6.39 1.51
CA TYR A 125 -16.20 5.01 1.91
C TYR A 125 -16.57 4.91 3.39
N GLU A 126 -17.39 3.90 3.71
CA GLU A 126 -17.82 3.68 5.08
C GLU A 126 -16.73 2.99 5.88
N SER A 127 -16.13 3.73 6.81
CA SER A 127 -15.19 3.26 7.81
C SER A 127 -15.17 4.25 8.98
N PRO A 128 -15.13 3.77 10.23
CA PRO A 128 -14.95 4.62 11.40
C PRO A 128 -13.53 5.12 11.58
N GLU A 129 -12.56 4.53 10.89
CA GLU A 129 -11.16 4.93 10.95
C GLU A 129 -10.95 6.28 10.27
N VAL A 130 -10.08 7.11 10.85
CA VAL A 130 -9.65 8.37 10.23
C VAL A 130 -8.60 8.05 9.17
N ASN A 131 -9.02 7.96 7.91
CA ASN A 131 -8.17 7.53 6.82
C ASN A 131 -8.54 8.17 5.48
N ALA A 132 -7.52 8.42 4.65
CA ALA A 132 -7.65 8.80 3.25
C ALA A 132 -6.59 8.07 2.43
N PHE A 133 -6.80 7.92 1.14
CA PHE A 133 -5.80 7.37 0.24
C PHE A 133 -5.96 7.89 -1.18
N ALA A 134 -4.83 7.96 -1.90
CA ALA A 134 -4.79 8.15 -3.34
C ALA A 134 -4.25 6.87 -4.02
N THR A 135 -4.86 6.47 -5.13
CA THR A 135 -4.42 5.32 -5.93
C THR A 135 -4.76 5.49 -7.41
N GLY A 136 -4.12 4.70 -8.25
CA GLY A 136 -4.39 4.66 -9.68
C GLY A 136 -3.14 4.41 -10.51
N PRO A 137 -3.29 4.00 -11.78
CA PRO A 137 -2.18 3.67 -12.66
C PRO A 137 -1.40 4.88 -13.20
N SER A 138 -1.95 6.08 -13.09
CA SER A 138 -1.32 7.31 -13.60
C SER A 138 -1.99 8.54 -13.00
N LYS A 139 -1.36 9.71 -13.20
CA LYS A 139 -1.93 11.01 -12.81
C LYS A 139 -3.32 11.25 -13.43
N ASN A 140 -3.52 10.82 -14.68
CA ASN A 140 -4.77 11.01 -15.41
C ASN A 140 -5.87 9.99 -14.99
N ARG A 141 -5.51 8.93 -14.29
CA ARG A 141 -6.41 7.83 -13.94
C ARG A 141 -6.26 7.50 -12.46
N SER A 142 -6.41 8.51 -11.62
CA SER A 142 -6.29 8.42 -10.17
C SER A 142 -7.62 8.52 -9.46
N LEU A 143 -7.65 8.07 -8.22
CA LEU A 143 -8.75 8.14 -7.28
C LEU A 143 -8.23 8.70 -5.97
N VAL A 144 -8.93 9.67 -5.39
CA VAL A 144 -8.77 10.14 -4.02
C VAL A 144 -10.01 9.70 -3.24
N ALA A 145 -9.83 8.96 -2.18
CA ALA A 145 -10.93 8.48 -1.36
C ALA A 145 -10.69 8.78 0.12
N VAL A 146 -11.74 9.19 0.81
CA VAL A 146 -11.73 9.49 2.23
C VAL A 146 -12.73 8.62 2.97
N SER A 147 -12.43 8.27 4.21
CA SER A 147 -13.36 7.56 5.08
C SER A 147 -14.40 8.52 5.67
N ARG A 148 -15.57 7.98 6.00
CA ARG A 148 -16.58 8.73 6.78
C ARG A 148 -16.03 9.10 8.17
N GLY A 149 -15.18 8.26 8.75
CA GLY A 149 -14.49 8.56 10.01
C GLY A 149 -13.57 9.77 9.94
N LEU A 150 -12.87 9.98 8.81
CA LEU A 150 -12.05 11.17 8.60
C LEU A 150 -12.91 12.43 8.54
N LEU A 151 -14.01 12.42 7.78
CA LEU A 151 -14.92 13.55 7.65
C LEU A 151 -15.52 13.95 9.00
N ARG A 152 -15.90 12.98 9.83
CA ARG A 152 -16.48 13.22 11.17
C ARG A 152 -15.43 13.54 12.24
N GLY A 153 -14.21 13.04 12.07
CA GLY A 153 -13.16 13.10 13.10
C GLY A 153 -12.21 14.27 13.00
N MET A 154 -12.22 15.02 11.88
CA MET A 154 -11.30 16.10 11.60
C MET A 154 -12.04 17.36 11.18
N ARG A 155 -11.43 18.53 11.44
CA ARG A 155 -11.94 19.81 10.94
C ARG A 155 -11.62 19.97 9.45
N HIS A 156 -12.38 20.80 8.75
CA HIS A 156 -12.19 21.04 7.31
C HIS A 156 -10.75 21.46 6.97
N GLU A 157 -10.11 22.29 7.78
CA GLU A 157 -8.73 22.74 7.57
C GLU A 157 -7.73 21.57 7.70
N GLU A 158 -7.98 20.64 8.63
CA GLU A 158 -7.17 19.44 8.81
C GLU A 158 -7.36 18.45 7.65
N ILE A 159 -8.61 18.30 7.19
CA ILE A 159 -8.92 17.47 6.01
C ILE A 159 -8.26 18.06 4.76
N GLU A 160 -8.25 19.38 4.59
CA GLU A 160 -7.51 20.02 3.48
C GLU A 160 -6.02 19.67 3.51
N GLY A 161 -5.39 19.62 4.69
CA GLY A 161 -4.01 19.19 4.86
C GLY A 161 -3.81 17.74 4.37
N VAL A 162 -4.69 16.82 4.79
CA VAL A 162 -4.68 15.42 4.33
C VAL A 162 -4.86 15.32 2.82
N LEU A 163 -5.84 16.03 2.27
CA LEU A 163 -6.11 16.03 0.81
C LEU A 163 -4.94 16.62 0.02
N GLY A 164 -4.29 17.67 0.53
CA GLY A 164 -3.07 18.23 -0.06
C GLY A 164 -1.94 17.21 -0.11
N HIS A 165 -1.76 16.41 0.93
CA HIS A 165 -0.81 15.30 0.97
C HIS A 165 -1.14 14.24 -0.07
N GLU A 166 -2.40 13.78 -0.17
CA GLU A 166 -2.83 12.78 -1.15
C GLU A 166 -2.68 13.27 -2.60
N VAL A 167 -3.05 14.53 -2.87
CA VAL A 167 -2.86 15.16 -4.19
C VAL A 167 -1.38 15.28 -4.53
N SER A 168 -0.53 15.52 -3.53
CA SER A 168 0.93 15.57 -3.71
C SER A 168 1.50 14.21 -4.14
N HIS A 169 1.00 13.09 -3.60
CA HIS A 169 1.38 11.76 -4.07
C HIS A 169 1.04 11.55 -5.55
N ILE A 170 -0.12 12.04 -6.00
CA ILE A 170 -0.50 11.99 -7.41
C ILE A 170 0.44 12.87 -8.24
N ALA A 171 0.72 14.10 -7.81
CA ALA A 171 1.61 15.03 -8.49
C ALA A 171 3.03 14.47 -8.66
N ASN A 172 3.56 13.82 -7.64
CA ASN A 172 4.87 13.20 -7.65
C ASN A 172 4.93 11.90 -8.49
N GLY A 173 3.78 11.30 -8.84
CA GLY A 173 3.73 10.00 -9.51
C GLY A 173 4.17 8.84 -8.60
N ASP A 174 3.97 8.99 -7.31
CA ASP A 174 4.46 8.08 -6.27
C ASP A 174 3.91 6.66 -6.42
N MET A 175 2.69 6.52 -6.91
CA MET A 175 2.06 5.21 -7.19
C MET A 175 2.87 4.41 -8.20
N VAL A 176 3.27 5.06 -9.32
CA VAL A 176 4.06 4.42 -10.38
C VAL A 176 5.46 4.10 -9.88
N THR A 177 6.11 5.06 -9.23
CA THR A 177 7.49 4.92 -8.75
C THR A 177 7.62 3.78 -7.73
N MET A 178 6.67 3.69 -6.77
CA MET A 178 6.66 2.59 -5.80
C MET A 178 6.41 1.24 -6.45
N THR A 179 5.53 1.18 -7.45
CA THR A 179 5.26 -0.05 -8.19
C THR A 179 6.50 -0.52 -8.97
N LEU A 180 7.19 0.39 -9.66
CA LEU A 180 8.42 0.06 -10.36
C LEU A 180 9.50 -0.43 -9.41
N LEU A 181 9.70 0.26 -8.29
CA LEU A 181 10.66 -0.14 -7.26
C LEU A 181 10.34 -1.53 -6.72
N GLN A 182 9.08 -1.78 -6.38
CA GLN A 182 8.64 -3.10 -5.88
C GLN A 182 8.84 -4.19 -6.94
N GLY A 183 8.56 -3.91 -8.20
CA GLY A 183 8.76 -4.84 -9.30
C GLY A 183 10.25 -5.23 -9.47
N VAL A 184 11.16 -4.24 -9.45
CA VAL A 184 12.60 -4.47 -9.53
C VAL A 184 13.10 -5.28 -8.32
N VAL A 185 12.67 -4.90 -7.11
CA VAL A 185 13.06 -5.62 -5.88
C VAL A 185 12.57 -7.06 -5.93
N ASN A 186 11.32 -7.30 -6.34
CA ASN A 186 10.77 -8.66 -6.47
C ASN A 186 11.55 -9.50 -7.49
N ALA A 187 11.85 -8.93 -8.66
CA ALA A 187 12.62 -9.60 -9.70
C ALA A 187 14.02 -9.99 -9.19
N PHE A 188 14.68 -9.06 -8.49
CA PHE A 188 16.01 -9.30 -7.91
C PHE A 188 15.99 -10.37 -6.83
N VAL A 189 15.05 -10.31 -5.89
CA VAL A 189 14.87 -11.30 -4.81
C VAL A 189 14.65 -12.70 -5.39
N MET A 190 13.77 -12.80 -6.40
CA MET A 190 13.49 -14.06 -7.09
C MET A 190 14.73 -14.61 -7.80
N PHE A 191 15.48 -13.76 -8.49
CA PHE A 191 16.67 -14.14 -9.23
C PHE A 191 17.79 -14.59 -8.28
N ALA A 192 18.15 -13.76 -7.29
CA ALA A 192 19.22 -14.05 -6.34
C ALA A 192 18.96 -15.34 -5.56
N ALA A 193 17.72 -15.55 -5.08
CA ALA A 193 17.36 -16.76 -4.36
C ALA A 193 17.57 -18.03 -5.21
N ARG A 194 17.20 -18.01 -6.51
CA ARG A 194 17.35 -19.15 -7.40
C ARG A 194 18.79 -19.43 -7.78
N VAL A 195 19.58 -18.39 -8.05
CA VAL A 195 21.00 -18.53 -8.36
C VAL A 195 21.75 -19.15 -7.17
N ILE A 196 21.55 -18.64 -5.97
CA ILE A 196 22.21 -19.16 -4.77
C ILE A 196 21.77 -20.58 -4.45
N ALA A 197 20.46 -20.86 -4.54
CA ALA A 197 19.94 -22.22 -4.34
C ALA A 197 20.57 -23.21 -5.33
N HIS A 198 20.71 -22.81 -6.61
CA HIS A 198 21.38 -23.66 -7.62
C HIS A 198 22.82 -23.95 -7.26
N VAL A 199 23.59 -22.94 -6.86
CA VAL A 199 25.00 -23.11 -6.43
C VAL A 199 25.08 -24.05 -5.22
N MET A 200 24.22 -23.86 -4.21
CA MET A 200 24.22 -24.68 -3.00
C MET A 200 23.83 -26.13 -3.25
N THR A 201 22.92 -26.39 -4.17
CA THR A 201 22.49 -27.77 -4.49
C THR A 201 23.46 -28.49 -5.41
N ARG A 202 24.17 -27.77 -6.29
CA ARG A 202 25.15 -28.37 -7.21
C ARG A 202 26.38 -28.93 -6.51
N THR A 203 26.80 -28.34 -5.39
CA THR A 203 27.94 -28.80 -4.60
C THR A 203 27.69 -30.06 -3.79
N ASN A 204 26.42 -30.53 -3.72
CA ASN A 204 26.01 -31.67 -2.90
C ASN A 204 25.70 -32.92 -3.72
N ASP A 205 26.19 -33.02 -4.95
CA ASP A 205 25.85 -34.01 -5.98
C ASP A 205 26.48 -35.39 -5.76
N GLY A 206 26.34 -35.94 -4.56
CA GLY A 206 26.65 -37.35 -4.29
C GLY A 206 25.43 -38.23 -4.01
N ARG A 207 24.20 -37.68 -3.96
CA ARG A 207 22.95 -38.44 -3.69
C ARG A 207 21.84 -38.07 -4.67
N GLN A 208 21.77 -38.87 -5.72
CA GLN A 208 20.66 -38.93 -6.67
C GLN A 208 19.38 -39.36 -5.92
N GLY A 209 18.47 -38.46 -5.62
CA GLY A 209 17.18 -38.89 -5.09
C GLY A 209 16.26 -37.80 -4.51
N ASN A 210 16.77 -36.65 -4.05
CA ASN A 210 15.92 -35.63 -3.39
C ASN A 210 16.28 -34.18 -3.73
N GLY A 211 16.98 -33.93 -4.83
CA GLY A 211 17.52 -32.60 -5.19
C GLY A 211 16.44 -31.53 -5.42
N GLY A 212 15.27 -31.90 -5.94
CA GLY A 212 14.21 -30.94 -6.24
C GLY A 212 13.54 -30.35 -5.00
N GLY A 213 13.29 -31.19 -3.99
CA GLY A 213 12.68 -30.72 -2.73
C GLY A 213 13.63 -29.81 -1.92
N MET A 214 14.91 -30.18 -1.85
CA MET A 214 15.94 -29.37 -1.17
C MET A 214 16.14 -28.02 -1.88
N TYR A 215 16.23 -28.03 -3.20
CA TYR A 215 16.31 -26.79 -3.99
C TYR A 215 15.11 -25.86 -3.70
N PHE A 216 13.89 -26.41 -3.75
CA PHE A 216 12.69 -25.63 -3.47
C PHE A 216 12.69 -25.02 -2.05
N LEU A 217 13.08 -25.82 -1.06
CA LEU A 217 13.22 -25.36 0.33
C LEU A 217 14.22 -24.21 0.47
N ILE A 218 15.40 -24.33 -0.15
CA ILE A 218 16.44 -23.30 -0.14
C ILE A 218 15.92 -22.03 -0.82
N VAL A 219 15.30 -22.14 -1.98
CA VAL A 219 14.70 -20.99 -2.68
C VAL A 219 13.69 -20.30 -1.79
N MET A 220 12.80 -21.03 -1.13
CA MET A 220 11.76 -20.48 -0.26
C MET A 220 12.40 -19.71 0.94
N VAL A 221 13.37 -20.30 1.60
CA VAL A 221 14.07 -19.66 2.73
C VAL A 221 14.80 -18.39 2.27
N LEU A 222 15.53 -18.47 1.15
CA LEU A 222 16.25 -17.32 0.60
C LEU A 222 15.31 -16.20 0.15
N GLN A 223 14.15 -16.54 -0.43
CA GLN A 223 13.15 -15.53 -0.78
C GLN A 223 12.61 -14.79 0.44
N ILE A 224 12.40 -15.50 1.56
CA ILE A 224 11.98 -14.87 2.81
C ILE A 224 13.08 -13.91 3.31
N VAL A 225 14.32 -14.37 3.38
CA VAL A 225 15.47 -13.57 3.86
C VAL A 225 15.69 -12.33 2.98
N PHE A 226 15.76 -12.51 1.66
CA PHE A 226 15.90 -11.39 0.73
C PHE A 226 14.67 -10.51 0.64
N GLY A 227 13.48 -11.08 0.91
CA GLY A 227 12.25 -10.32 1.04
C GLY A 227 12.32 -9.30 2.17
N PHE A 228 12.89 -9.65 3.33
CA PHE A 228 13.13 -8.70 4.42
C PHE A 228 14.11 -7.59 4.01
N LEU A 229 15.19 -7.90 3.29
CA LEU A 229 16.11 -6.89 2.77
C LEU A 229 15.40 -5.98 1.75
N GLY A 230 14.60 -6.56 0.85
CA GLY A 230 13.78 -5.81 -0.10
C GLY A 230 12.78 -4.88 0.60
N MET A 231 12.15 -5.35 1.67
CA MET A 231 11.24 -4.56 2.49
C MET A 231 11.95 -3.37 3.15
N ALA A 232 13.17 -3.54 3.63
CA ALA A 232 13.96 -2.44 4.20
C ALA A 232 14.22 -1.34 3.16
N ILE A 233 14.57 -1.72 1.92
CA ILE A 233 14.80 -0.79 0.81
C ILE A 233 13.51 -0.05 0.44
N THR A 234 12.41 -0.77 0.24
CA THR A 234 11.13 -0.17 -0.14
C THR A 234 10.57 0.72 0.96
N SER A 235 10.73 0.34 2.23
CA SER A 235 10.31 1.15 3.38
C SER A 235 11.16 2.43 3.50
N TRP A 236 12.47 2.36 3.28
CA TRP A 236 13.32 3.56 3.26
C TRP A 236 12.85 4.53 2.17
N PHE A 237 12.63 4.05 0.96
CA PHE A 237 12.15 4.86 -0.14
C PHE A 237 10.74 5.44 0.14
N SER A 238 9.85 4.64 0.72
CA SER A 238 8.51 5.06 1.12
C SER A 238 8.57 6.23 2.12
N ARG A 239 9.46 6.15 3.13
CA ARG A 239 9.63 7.28 4.09
C ARG A 239 10.11 8.57 3.42
N GLN A 240 11.03 8.49 2.45
CA GLN A 240 11.48 9.69 1.72
C GLN A 240 10.35 10.32 0.90
N ARG A 241 9.49 9.49 0.35
CA ARG A 241 8.30 9.90 -0.39
C ARG A 241 7.31 10.65 0.50
N GLU A 242 7.09 10.19 1.75
CA GLU A 242 6.21 10.87 2.71
C GLU A 242 6.66 12.31 2.99
N PHE A 243 7.96 12.54 3.27
CA PHE A 243 8.47 13.90 3.46
C PHE A 243 8.29 14.78 2.24
N ARG A 244 8.36 14.23 1.03
CA ARG A 244 8.10 14.96 -0.20
C ARG A 244 6.63 15.30 -0.34
N ALA A 245 5.75 14.36 -0.01
CA ALA A 245 4.30 14.57 -0.04
C ALA A 245 3.85 15.59 1.02
N ASP A 246 4.46 15.59 2.21
CA ASP A 246 4.20 16.59 3.24
C ASP A 246 4.56 18.00 2.79
N ARG A 247 5.74 18.18 2.18
CA ARG A 247 6.13 19.50 1.61
C ARG A 247 5.19 19.94 0.50
N GLY A 248 4.79 19.01 -0.38
CA GLY A 248 3.82 19.31 -1.43
C GLY A 248 2.44 19.63 -0.87
N GLY A 249 1.96 18.88 0.11
CA GLY A 249 0.72 19.15 0.83
C GLY A 249 0.74 20.51 1.53
N ALA A 250 1.85 20.87 2.17
CA ALA A 250 2.06 22.18 2.77
C ALA A 250 2.04 23.33 1.75
N SER A 251 2.58 23.07 0.54
CA SER A 251 2.52 24.04 -0.56
C SER A 251 1.11 24.22 -1.13
N LEU A 252 0.33 23.14 -1.23
CA LEU A 252 -1.01 23.14 -1.82
C LEU A 252 -2.11 23.60 -0.85
N ALA A 253 -2.10 23.07 0.37
CA ALA A 253 -3.14 23.34 1.36
C ALA A 253 -2.76 24.42 2.37
N GLY A 254 -1.48 24.71 2.49
CA GLY A 254 -0.94 25.58 3.53
C GLY A 254 -0.24 24.79 4.63
N ARG A 255 0.89 25.33 5.13
CA ARG A 255 1.75 24.67 6.11
C ARG A 255 1.02 24.37 7.41
N ASP A 256 0.27 25.34 7.94
CA ASP A 256 -0.43 25.20 9.22
C ASP A 256 -1.51 24.11 9.16
N ARG A 257 -2.21 24.00 8.03
CA ARG A 257 -3.20 22.95 7.78
C ARG A 257 -2.56 21.58 7.71
N MET A 258 -1.40 21.47 7.04
CA MET A 258 -0.66 20.21 6.96
C MET A 258 -0.15 19.77 8.34
N ILE A 259 0.42 20.68 9.12
CA ILE A 259 0.85 20.40 10.49
C ILE A 259 -0.34 20.06 11.38
N GLY A 260 -1.45 20.79 11.28
CA GLY A 260 -2.70 20.51 11.99
C GLY A 260 -3.24 19.11 11.70
N ALA A 261 -3.23 18.71 10.42
CA ALA A 261 -3.61 17.36 9.99
C ALA A 261 -2.75 16.28 10.65
N LEU A 262 -1.42 16.42 10.60
CA LEU A 262 -0.50 15.47 11.22
C LEU A 262 -0.67 15.37 12.75
N ARG A 263 -0.85 16.51 13.44
CA ARG A 263 -1.13 16.54 14.87
C ARG A 263 -2.44 15.84 15.23
N ARG A 264 -3.48 16.07 14.42
CA ARG A 264 -4.77 15.40 14.63
C ARG A 264 -4.68 13.89 14.42
N LEU A 265 -3.95 13.45 13.40
CA LEU A 265 -3.69 12.02 13.17
C LEU A 265 -2.90 11.38 14.32
N ALA A 266 -1.91 12.08 14.89
CA ALA A 266 -1.16 11.63 16.07
C ALA A 266 -2.08 11.44 17.28
N ALA A 267 -2.90 12.43 17.59
CA ALA A 267 -3.86 12.36 18.69
C ALA A 267 -4.89 11.22 18.53
N ASN A 268 -5.39 11.01 17.31
CA ASN A 268 -6.31 9.90 17.04
C ASN A 268 -5.66 8.54 17.22
N ARG A 269 -4.37 8.40 16.87
CA ARG A 269 -3.61 7.16 17.07
C ARG A 269 -3.44 6.83 18.56
N GLU A 270 -3.12 7.81 19.37
CA GLU A 270 -3.01 7.63 20.83
C GLU A 270 -4.33 7.18 21.46
N LEU A 271 -5.46 7.77 21.04
CA LEU A 271 -6.79 7.39 21.53
C LEU A 271 -7.16 5.93 21.19
N VAL A 272 -6.77 5.45 20.01
CA VAL A 272 -7.00 4.04 19.60
C VAL A 272 -6.10 3.11 20.40
N ASP A 273 -4.84 3.49 20.66
CA ASP A 273 -3.89 2.67 21.42
C ASP A 273 -4.29 2.56 22.89
N THR A 274 -4.84 3.61 23.51
CA THR A 274 -5.32 3.56 24.91
C THR A 274 -6.61 2.77 25.08
N ARG A 275 -7.48 2.73 24.09
CA ARG A 275 -8.72 1.90 24.15
C ARG A 275 -8.45 0.40 24.01
N ASN A 276 -7.32 0.01 23.48
CA ASN A 276 -6.90 -1.39 23.30
C ASN A 276 -5.84 -1.84 24.32
N GLU A 277 -5.93 -1.38 25.58
CA GLU A 277 -4.97 -1.74 26.64
C GLU A 277 -4.81 -3.25 26.85
N SER A 278 -5.87 -4.04 26.62
CA SER A 278 -5.80 -5.50 26.69
C SER A 278 -4.92 -6.14 25.58
N LEU A 279 -4.72 -5.45 24.45
CA LEU A 279 -3.81 -5.84 23.39
C LEU A 279 -2.43 -5.16 23.48
N ALA A 280 -2.32 -4.10 24.28
CA ALA A 280 -1.07 -3.38 24.51
C ALA A 280 0.01 -4.25 25.17
N THR A 281 -0.39 -5.21 26.00
CA THR A 281 0.50 -6.21 26.62
C THR A 281 1.03 -7.24 25.60
N MET A 282 0.35 -7.47 24.49
CA MET A 282 0.84 -8.31 23.37
C MET A 282 1.59 -7.50 22.31
N LYS A 283 1.43 -6.20 22.24
CA LYS A 283 2.35 -5.30 21.53
C LYS A 283 3.62 -5.29 22.36
N ILE A 284 4.54 -6.20 22.02
CA ILE A 284 5.90 -6.21 22.51
C ILE A 284 6.35 -4.74 22.52
N ASN A 285 6.65 -4.19 23.69
CA ASN A 285 7.28 -2.90 23.93
C ASN A 285 8.71 -2.89 23.35
N GLY A 286 8.82 -3.22 22.09
CA GLY A 286 10.02 -3.53 21.34
C GLY A 286 9.84 -3.31 19.86
N ALA A 287 8.99 -2.38 19.40
CA ALA A 287 9.27 -1.72 18.13
C ALA A 287 10.50 -0.81 18.35
N GLY A 288 11.55 -1.41 18.92
CA GLY A 288 12.87 -0.86 18.98
C GLY A 288 13.32 -0.45 17.59
N ARG A 289 14.47 0.19 17.45
CA ARG A 289 15.09 0.67 16.20
C ARG A 289 14.84 -0.22 14.97
N TRP A 290 14.62 -1.53 15.16
CA TRP A 290 14.28 -2.51 14.11
C TRP A 290 12.87 -2.30 13.50
N GLY A 291 11.86 -1.97 14.29
CA GLY A 291 10.51 -1.69 13.76
C GLY A 291 10.47 -0.46 12.86
N LEU A 292 11.34 0.52 13.11
CA LEU A 292 11.47 1.72 12.26
C LEU A 292 12.06 1.40 10.88
N PHE A 293 12.91 0.36 10.76
CA PHE A 293 13.46 -0.05 9.46
C PHE A 293 12.38 -0.57 8.50
N PHE A 294 11.33 -1.20 9.04
CA PHE A 294 10.26 -1.82 8.26
C PHE A 294 8.99 -0.96 8.17
N SER A 295 8.93 0.16 8.90
CA SER A 295 7.80 1.09 8.80
C SER A 295 7.84 1.82 7.45
N THR A 296 6.71 1.81 6.75
CA THR A 296 6.51 2.51 5.48
C THR A 296 6.28 4.02 5.66
N HIS A 297 5.88 4.45 6.87
CA HIS A 297 5.69 5.86 7.22
C HIS A 297 6.65 6.27 8.32
N PRO A 298 7.26 7.47 8.23
CA PRO A 298 8.02 8.04 9.33
C PRO A 298 7.11 8.33 10.53
N PRO A 299 7.67 8.40 11.77
CA PRO A 299 6.93 8.90 12.92
C PRO A 299 6.31 10.27 12.64
N LEU A 300 5.07 10.49 13.09
CA LEU A 300 4.34 11.73 12.83
C LEU A 300 5.06 12.94 13.41
N GLU A 301 5.68 12.80 14.57
CA GLU A 301 6.49 13.84 15.23
C GLU A 301 7.66 14.28 14.36
N THR A 302 8.33 13.32 13.68
CA THR A 302 9.44 13.61 12.77
C THR A 302 8.96 14.35 11.52
N ARG A 303 7.78 14.03 11.00
CA ARG A 303 7.15 14.70 9.85
C ARG A 303 6.76 16.13 10.23
N ILE A 304 6.15 16.33 11.41
CA ILE A 304 5.79 17.65 11.95
C ILE A 304 7.05 18.51 12.11
N ALA A 305 8.07 18.01 12.80
CA ALA A 305 9.33 18.72 13.00
C ALA A 305 10.00 19.11 11.67
N ALA A 306 9.96 18.23 10.67
CA ALA A 306 10.50 18.50 9.33
C ALA A 306 9.76 19.66 8.63
N LEU A 307 8.43 19.78 8.83
CA LEU A 307 7.65 20.89 8.30
C LEU A 307 7.88 22.18 9.09
N GLU A 308 7.99 22.15 10.40
CA GLU A 308 8.24 23.30 11.24
C GLU A 308 9.61 23.93 10.97
N ASN A 309 10.62 23.11 10.69
CA ASN A 309 11.99 23.55 10.40
C ASN A 309 12.25 23.90 8.92
N ALA A 310 11.33 23.60 8.02
CA ALA A 310 11.46 24.00 6.61
C ALA A 310 11.30 25.53 6.49
N ARG A 311 12.30 26.24 6.02
CA ARG A 311 12.28 27.67 5.76
C ARG A 311 11.62 27.99 4.42
#